data_6721bfb05d6798049e63156b60fd746d
#
_entry.id   6721bfb05d6798049e63156b60fd746d
#
_cell.length_a   1.000
_cell.length_b   1.000
_cell.length_c   1.000
_cell.angle_alpha   90.00
_cell.angle_beta   90.00
_cell.angle_gamma   90.00
#
_symmetry.space_group_name_H-M   'P 1'
#
loop_
_entity.id
_entity.type
_entity.pdbx_description
1 polymer ?
#
loop_
_entity_poly.entity_id
_entity_poly.type
_entity_poly.pdbx_seq_one_letter_code
_entity_poly.pdbx_strand_id
1 'polypeptide(L)'
;MRSPAQRLEKILILKPSSLGDVVQALPVLRLIKRHLPASEIYWWIDSNLAPLLEGDPDLAGVVRFERRRWAAPCHWDEIWRSVRWLRQQAFDWVIDLQCLMRSGVFAWLANGKLSIGLDEPREGARGFYDHIVRRPSALTHAVDWYLSVLPVLGVPVNWDFQWLPERPVLAASVRRQWPVDGARWIVLQPGTRWASKRWPVEAFAGLVPLLASANSGFRFAILGGEEDRPLGEVIARADPARCLDLTGRLSLPEMVEWIRLSELMVSNDTGPMHVAAALGTPVVALFGPTEPRRTGPYRQLDHVLQLNLPCVPCLHRRCAYSKPFECLRAITPAAVFEAAQRRLAPTASAGLR
;
A
#
# COMPACT_ATOMS: atom_id res chain seq x y z
N MET A 1 -37.32 27.80 -9.00
CA MET A 1 -36.64 26.71 -9.70
C MET A 1 -36.17 25.72 -8.66
N ARG A 2 -36.71 24.53 -8.61
CA ARG A 2 -36.25 23.44 -7.71
C ARG A 2 -34.89 23.01 -8.20
N SER A 3 -33.86 23.05 -7.33
CA SER A 3 -32.55 22.44 -7.57
C SER A 3 -32.76 21.00 -8.07
N PRO A 4 -32.13 20.56 -9.16
CA PRO A 4 -32.20 19.17 -9.56
C PRO A 4 -31.72 18.34 -8.36
N ALA A 5 -32.58 17.45 -7.88
CA ALA A 5 -32.21 16.52 -6.82
C ALA A 5 -30.87 15.88 -7.23
N GLN A 6 -29.83 16.12 -6.47
CA GLN A 6 -28.50 15.55 -6.72
C GLN A 6 -28.69 14.03 -6.74
N ARG A 7 -28.59 13.44 -7.94
CA ARG A 7 -28.77 12.01 -8.11
C ARG A 7 -27.69 11.29 -7.33
N LEU A 8 -28.08 10.34 -6.51
CA LEU A 8 -27.15 9.52 -5.74
C LEU A 8 -26.37 8.63 -6.72
N GLU A 9 -25.08 8.92 -6.90
CA GLU A 9 -24.20 8.12 -7.76
C GLU A 9 -23.74 6.87 -7.01
N LYS A 10 -23.97 5.68 -7.60
CA LYS A 10 -23.43 4.41 -7.10
C LYS A 10 -22.18 4.03 -7.88
N ILE A 11 -21.10 3.80 -7.17
CA ILE A 11 -19.77 3.63 -7.75
C ILE A 11 -19.13 2.35 -7.23
N LEU A 12 -18.59 1.55 -8.13
CA LEU A 12 -17.78 0.37 -7.80
C LEU A 12 -16.33 0.61 -8.18
N ILE A 13 -15.41 0.48 -7.23
CA ILE A 13 -13.97 0.50 -7.47
C ILE A 13 -13.45 -0.93 -7.35
N LEU A 14 -12.75 -1.42 -8.38
CA LEU A 14 -12.10 -2.74 -8.36
C LEU A 14 -10.58 -2.56 -8.21
N LYS A 15 -10.08 -2.85 -7.02
CA LYS A 15 -8.64 -2.95 -6.73
C LYS A 15 -8.42 -4.01 -5.67
N PRO A 16 -8.42 -5.30 -6.05
CA PRO A 16 -8.41 -6.41 -5.09
C PRO A 16 -7.06 -6.64 -4.43
N SER A 17 -5.96 -6.31 -5.07
CA SER A 17 -4.59 -6.57 -4.56
C SER A 17 -3.52 -5.79 -5.36
N SER A 18 -2.26 -5.68 -4.90
CA SER A 18 -1.76 -6.09 -3.56
C SER A 18 -1.98 -4.98 -2.52
N LEU A 19 -1.55 -5.18 -1.25
CA LEU A 19 -1.69 -4.17 -0.19
C LEU A 19 -1.20 -2.80 -0.64
N GLY A 20 0.02 -2.71 -1.17
CA GLY A 20 0.58 -1.44 -1.65
C GLY A 20 -0.25 -0.81 -2.76
N ASP A 21 -0.73 -1.62 -3.72
CA ASP A 21 -1.56 -1.12 -4.83
C ASP A 21 -2.93 -0.62 -4.34
N VAL A 22 -3.52 -1.29 -3.34
CA VAL A 22 -4.77 -0.84 -2.72
C VAL A 22 -4.57 0.51 -2.05
N VAL A 23 -3.51 0.66 -1.23
CA VAL A 23 -3.17 1.92 -0.57
C VAL A 23 -2.93 3.02 -1.60
N GLN A 24 -2.17 2.76 -2.66
CA GLN A 24 -1.90 3.71 -3.73
C GLN A 24 -3.15 4.14 -4.52
N ALA A 25 -4.22 3.36 -4.48
CA ALA A 25 -5.50 3.67 -5.14
C ALA A 25 -6.48 4.45 -4.24
N LEU A 26 -6.24 4.55 -2.93
CA LEU A 26 -7.13 5.27 -2.01
C LEU A 26 -7.40 6.74 -2.39
N PRO A 27 -6.46 7.51 -2.95
CA PRO A 27 -6.74 8.86 -3.40
C PRO A 27 -7.91 8.97 -4.39
N VAL A 28 -8.12 7.95 -5.21
CA VAL A 28 -9.28 7.91 -6.13
C VAL A 28 -10.59 7.91 -5.35
N LEU A 29 -10.70 7.07 -4.31
CA LEU A 29 -11.85 7.03 -3.40
C LEU A 29 -12.07 8.41 -2.74
N ARG A 30 -11.01 8.96 -2.13
CA ARG A 30 -11.09 10.22 -1.39
C ARG A 30 -11.58 11.38 -2.24
N LEU A 31 -11.02 11.52 -3.44
CA LEU A 31 -11.37 12.62 -4.34
C LEU A 31 -12.75 12.46 -4.94
N ILE A 32 -13.20 11.24 -5.26
CA ILE A 32 -14.57 11.00 -5.67
C ILE A 32 -15.53 11.36 -4.54
N LYS A 33 -15.31 10.86 -3.33
CA LYS A 33 -16.19 11.13 -2.18
C LYS A 33 -16.26 12.60 -1.82
N ARG A 34 -15.13 13.30 -1.90
CA ARG A 34 -15.07 14.75 -1.67
C ARG A 34 -15.84 15.53 -2.74
N HIS A 35 -15.74 15.14 -4.01
CA HIS A 35 -16.44 15.78 -5.13
C HIS A 35 -17.94 15.46 -5.14
N LEU A 36 -18.29 14.22 -4.79
CA LEU A 36 -19.65 13.68 -4.73
C LEU A 36 -19.95 13.14 -3.32
N PRO A 37 -20.18 14.02 -2.32
CA PRO A 37 -20.35 13.59 -0.92
C PRO A 37 -21.50 12.62 -0.70
N ALA A 38 -22.58 12.73 -1.50
CA ALA A 38 -23.74 11.84 -1.42
C ALA A 38 -23.55 10.49 -2.11
N SER A 39 -22.45 10.25 -2.84
CA SER A 39 -22.23 9.00 -3.57
C SER A 39 -22.12 7.79 -2.63
N GLU A 40 -22.62 6.65 -3.10
CA GLU A 40 -22.42 5.35 -2.47
C GLU A 40 -21.29 4.62 -3.18
N ILE A 41 -20.11 4.55 -2.55
CA ILE A 41 -18.92 3.93 -3.13
C ILE A 41 -18.71 2.56 -2.52
N TYR A 42 -18.58 1.56 -3.36
CA TYR A 42 -18.27 0.18 -3.00
C TYR A 42 -16.88 -0.19 -3.49
N TRP A 43 -16.14 -0.96 -2.70
CA TRP A 43 -14.79 -1.42 -3.08
C TRP A 43 -14.72 -2.94 -3.16
N TRP A 44 -14.36 -3.46 -4.33
CA TRP A 44 -14.13 -4.88 -4.54
C TRP A 44 -12.67 -5.23 -4.23
N ILE A 45 -12.46 -6.10 -3.21
CA ILE A 45 -11.16 -6.36 -2.61
C ILE A 45 -10.99 -7.83 -2.20
N ASP A 46 -9.75 -8.35 -2.25
CA ASP A 46 -9.39 -9.66 -1.69
C ASP A 46 -9.72 -9.70 -0.18
N SER A 47 -10.37 -10.79 0.26
CA SER A 47 -10.83 -10.94 1.64
C SER A 47 -9.73 -10.75 2.68
N ASN A 48 -8.49 -11.12 2.36
CA ASN A 48 -7.37 -10.92 3.28
C ASN A 48 -6.99 -9.44 3.46
N LEU A 49 -7.36 -8.57 2.52
CA LEU A 49 -7.11 -7.13 2.57
C LEU A 49 -8.34 -6.32 2.99
N ALA A 50 -9.53 -6.95 3.03
CA ALA A 50 -10.78 -6.29 3.39
C ALA A 50 -10.72 -5.53 4.74
N PRO A 51 -10.05 -6.05 5.80
CA PRO A 51 -9.95 -5.34 7.08
C PRO A 51 -9.29 -3.96 6.99
N LEU A 52 -8.48 -3.70 5.95
CA LEU A 52 -7.90 -2.37 5.71
C LEU A 52 -8.99 -1.31 5.45
N LEU A 53 -10.04 -1.70 4.73
CA LEU A 53 -11.11 -0.81 4.25
C LEU A 53 -12.42 -0.92 5.06
N GLU A 54 -12.58 -1.94 5.88
CA GLU A 54 -13.76 -2.08 6.72
C GLU A 54 -13.87 -0.94 7.73
N GLY A 55 -15.06 -0.33 7.79
CA GLY A 55 -15.31 0.85 8.64
C GLY A 55 -14.73 2.16 8.06
N ASP A 56 -14.29 2.18 6.82
CA ASP A 56 -13.88 3.41 6.14
C ASP A 56 -15.10 4.31 5.89
N PRO A 57 -15.10 5.57 6.37
CA PRO A 57 -16.27 6.45 6.32
C PRO A 57 -16.69 6.86 4.89
N ASP A 58 -15.78 6.76 3.92
CA ASP A 58 -16.06 7.11 2.54
C ASP A 58 -16.66 5.94 1.73
N LEU A 59 -16.68 4.73 2.30
CA LEU A 59 -17.24 3.55 1.67
C LEU A 59 -18.66 3.24 2.18
N ALA A 60 -19.60 2.99 1.26
CA ALA A 60 -20.90 2.41 1.55
C ALA A 60 -20.78 0.89 1.83
N GLY A 61 -19.77 0.24 1.27
CA GLY A 61 -19.53 -1.18 1.53
C GLY A 61 -18.25 -1.74 0.91
N VAL A 62 -17.80 -2.85 1.47
CA VAL A 62 -16.66 -3.63 1.00
C VAL A 62 -17.15 -4.93 0.40
N VAL A 63 -16.88 -5.17 -0.88
CA VAL A 63 -17.26 -6.37 -1.61
C VAL A 63 -16.07 -7.33 -1.63
N ARG A 64 -16.17 -8.38 -0.83
CA ARG A 64 -15.07 -9.34 -0.66
C ARG A 64 -14.93 -10.26 -1.87
N PHE A 65 -13.70 -10.48 -2.28
CA PHE A 65 -13.30 -11.39 -3.34
C PHE A 65 -12.47 -12.54 -2.76
N GLU A 66 -13.05 -13.75 -2.76
CA GLU A 66 -12.46 -14.96 -2.21
C GLU A 66 -11.55 -15.67 -3.23
N ARG A 67 -10.41 -15.03 -3.55
CA ARG A 67 -9.53 -15.44 -4.65
C ARG A 67 -9.15 -16.94 -4.64
N ARG A 68 -8.80 -17.48 -3.47
CA ARG A 68 -8.37 -18.89 -3.34
C ARG A 68 -9.56 -19.83 -3.41
N ARG A 69 -10.64 -19.49 -2.73
CA ARG A 69 -11.85 -20.28 -2.65
C ARG A 69 -12.55 -20.39 -3.99
N TRP A 70 -12.70 -19.29 -4.70
CA TRP A 70 -13.37 -19.26 -6.01
C TRP A 70 -12.56 -19.89 -7.17
N ALA A 71 -11.32 -20.32 -6.93
CA ALA A 71 -10.58 -21.12 -7.88
C ALA A 71 -11.11 -22.57 -7.97
N ALA A 72 -11.86 -23.04 -6.98
CA ALA A 72 -12.46 -24.37 -6.98
C ALA A 72 -13.90 -24.36 -7.52
N PRO A 73 -14.27 -25.28 -8.44
CA PRO A 73 -15.60 -25.31 -9.07
C PRO A 73 -16.77 -25.42 -8.08
N CYS A 74 -16.55 -26.06 -6.93
CA CYS A 74 -17.57 -26.21 -5.88
C CYS A 74 -18.04 -24.89 -5.25
N HIS A 75 -17.38 -23.76 -5.55
CA HIS A 75 -17.74 -22.43 -5.06
C HIS A 75 -18.24 -21.48 -6.15
N TRP A 76 -18.57 -21.97 -7.33
CA TRP A 76 -19.07 -21.13 -8.41
C TRP A 76 -20.44 -20.52 -8.13
N ASP A 77 -21.23 -21.15 -7.29
CA ASP A 77 -22.48 -20.57 -6.77
C ASP A 77 -22.23 -19.25 -6.00
N GLU A 78 -21.14 -19.14 -5.27
CA GLU A 78 -20.73 -17.91 -4.58
C GLU A 78 -20.36 -16.82 -5.58
N ILE A 79 -19.66 -17.17 -6.66
CA ILE A 79 -19.36 -16.24 -7.76
C ILE A 79 -20.65 -15.72 -8.37
N TRP A 80 -21.60 -16.61 -8.69
CA TRP A 80 -22.90 -16.22 -9.25
C TRP A 80 -23.69 -15.32 -8.30
N ARG A 81 -23.67 -15.61 -7.00
CA ARG A 81 -24.32 -14.75 -5.99
C ARG A 81 -23.65 -13.37 -5.94
N SER A 82 -22.32 -13.31 -5.98
CA SER A 82 -21.57 -12.06 -6.00
C SER A 82 -21.88 -11.24 -7.26
N VAL A 83 -21.86 -11.85 -8.44
CA VAL A 83 -22.20 -11.20 -9.72
C VAL A 83 -23.65 -10.72 -9.72
N ARG A 84 -24.60 -11.55 -9.27
CA ARG A 84 -26.00 -11.15 -9.17
C ARG A 84 -26.18 -9.95 -8.26
N TRP A 85 -25.51 -9.93 -7.12
CA TRP A 85 -25.53 -8.80 -6.20
C TRP A 85 -24.95 -7.53 -6.84
N LEU A 86 -23.79 -7.64 -7.52
CA LEU A 86 -23.19 -6.51 -8.25
C LEU A 86 -24.16 -5.91 -9.26
N ARG A 87 -24.82 -6.74 -10.06
CA ARG A 87 -25.82 -6.29 -11.07
C ARG A 87 -27.03 -5.61 -10.44
N GLN A 88 -27.49 -6.11 -9.29
CA GLN A 88 -28.64 -5.53 -8.59
C GLN A 88 -28.35 -4.14 -8.02
N GLN A 89 -27.06 -3.78 -7.80
CA GLN A 89 -26.69 -2.44 -7.35
C GLN A 89 -26.93 -1.37 -8.42
N ALA A 90 -26.96 -1.73 -9.70
CA ALA A 90 -27.15 -0.81 -10.83
C ALA A 90 -26.16 0.37 -10.76
N PHE A 91 -24.86 0.07 -10.67
CA PHE A 91 -23.80 1.06 -10.58
C PHE A 91 -23.84 2.07 -11.73
N ASP A 92 -23.65 3.34 -11.42
CA ASP A 92 -23.45 4.38 -12.42
C ASP A 92 -22.03 4.31 -12.99
N TRP A 93 -21.02 4.13 -12.13
CA TRP A 93 -19.61 4.00 -12.53
C TRP A 93 -19.00 2.71 -12.00
N VAL A 94 -18.26 2.04 -12.87
CA VAL A 94 -17.41 0.89 -12.52
C VAL A 94 -15.98 1.24 -12.90
N ILE A 95 -15.09 1.37 -11.91
CA ILE A 95 -13.72 1.82 -12.08
C ILE A 95 -12.78 0.67 -11.75
N ASP A 96 -12.17 0.07 -12.78
CA ASP A 96 -11.19 -0.99 -12.58
C ASP A 96 -9.76 -0.41 -12.57
N LEU A 97 -9.16 -0.37 -11.38
CA LEU A 97 -7.78 0.05 -11.17
C LEU A 97 -6.81 -1.13 -11.15
N GLN A 98 -7.30 -2.37 -11.25
CA GLN A 98 -6.48 -3.57 -11.36
C GLN A 98 -6.13 -3.91 -12.81
N CYS A 99 -7.12 -3.84 -13.69
CA CYS A 99 -7.04 -4.04 -15.13
C CYS A 99 -6.36 -5.34 -15.57
N LEU A 100 -6.62 -6.43 -14.84
CA LEU A 100 -6.28 -7.78 -15.23
C LEU A 100 -7.54 -8.50 -15.73
N MET A 101 -7.38 -9.59 -16.50
CA MET A 101 -8.51 -10.33 -17.10
C MET A 101 -9.63 -10.58 -16.09
N ARG A 102 -9.29 -11.03 -14.89
CA ARG A 102 -10.28 -11.35 -13.85
C ARG A 102 -11.06 -10.12 -13.40
N SER A 103 -10.40 -9.02 -13.08
CA SER A 103 -11.11 -7.80 -12.65
C SER A 103 -11.90 -7.18 -13.79
N GLY A 104 -11.39 -7.24 -15.02
CA GLY A 104 -12.12 -6.80 -16.21
C GLY A 104 -13.43 -7.57 -16.43
N VAL A 105 -13.40 -8.90 -16.27
CA VAL A 105 -14.64 -9.72 -16.34
C VAL A 105 -15.63 -9.31 -15.25
N PHE A 106 -15.18 -9.09 -14.00
CA PHE A 106 -16.08 -8.64 -12.93
C PHE A 106 -16.61 -7.23 -13.17
N ALA A 107 -15.78 -6.32 -13.71
CA ALA A 107 -16.20 -4.98 -14.10
C ALA A 107 -17.30 -5.02 -15.16
N TRP A 108 -17.13 -5.84 -16.20
CA TRP A 108 -18.14 -6.06 -17.25
C TRP A 108 -19.41 -6.71 -16.70
N LEU A 109 -19.26 -7.73 -15.84
CA LEU A 109 -20.40 -8.41 -15.23
C LEU A 109 -21.18 -7.52 -14.26
N ALA A 110 -20.55 -6.54 -13.63
CA ALA A 110 -21.23 -5.56 -12.79
C ALA A 110 -22.20 -4.68 -13.57
N ASN A 111 -22.01 -4.57 -14.89
CA ASN A 111 -22.92 -3.92 -15.83
C ASN A 111 -23.28 -2.48 -15.43
N GLY A 112 -22.24 -1.68 -15.06
CA GLY A 112 -22.41 -0.26 -14.78
C GLY A 112 -22.76 0.56 -16.02
N LYS A 113 -23.28 1.77 -15.84
CA LYS A 113 -23.60 2.68 -16.96
C LYS A 113 -22.35 3.17 -17.67
N LEU A 114 -21.25 3.28 -16.95
CA LEU A 114 -19.92 3.68 -17.46
C LEU A 114 -18.88 2.80 -16.80
N SER A 115 -18.08 2.12 -17.60
CA SER A 115 -16.93 1.32 -17.15
C SER A 115 -15.62 1.95 -17.59
N ILE A 116 -14.70 2.12 -16.66
CA ILE A 116 -13.40 2.75 -16.89
C ILE A 116 -12.29 1.82 -16.41
N GLY A 117 -11.30 1.59 -17.25
CA GLY A 117 -10.11 0.84 -16.90
C GLY A 117 -8.82 1.58 -17.28
N LEU A 118 -7.70 1.11 -16.72
CA LEU A 118 -6.38 1.58 -17.09
C LEU A 118 -5.82 0.76 -18.27
N ASP A 119 -4.96 1.37 -19.07
CA ASP A 119 -4.29 0.72 -20.18
C ASP A 119 -3.15 -0.21 -19.71
N GLU A 120 -3.54 -1.34 -19.09
CA GLU A 120 -2.61 -2.38 -18.66
C GLU A 120 -2.61 -3.53 -19.70
N PRO A 121 -1.53 -3.72 -20.47
CA PRO A 121 -1.52 -4.65 -21.59
C PRO A 121 -1.38 -6.13 -21.21
N ARG A 122 -1.02 -6.43 -19.95
CA ARG A 122 -0.54 -7.77 -19.55
C ARG A 122 -1.51 -8.92 -19.79
N GLU A 123 -2.81 -8.70 -19.59
CA GLU A 123 -3.81 -9.77 -19.65
C GLU A 123 -4.98 -9.46 -20.61
N GLY A 124 -4.89 -8.39 -21.40
CA GLY A 124 -5.86 -8.11 -22.45
C GLY A 124 -7.25 -7.65 -21.95
N ALA A 125 -7.34 -7.08 -20.73
CA ALA A 125 -8.61 -6.65 -20.13
C ALA A 125 -9.27 -5.44 -20.82
N ARG A 126 -8.62 -4.82 -21.79
CA ARG A 126 -9.10 -3.60 -22.49
C ARG A 126 -10.50 -3.71 -23.06
N GLY A 127 -10.89 -4.89 -23.55
CA GLY A 127 -12.21 -5.11 -24.17
C GLY A 127 -13.42 -5.05 -23.21
N PHE A 128 -13.19 -4.89 -21.90
CA PHE A 128 -14.24 -4.84 -20.89
C PHE A 128 -14.64 -3.44 -20.47
N TYR A 129 -14.00 -2.38 -21.01
CA TYR A 129 -14.22 -1.00 -20.58
C TYR A 129 -14.73 -0.12 -21.71
N ASP A 130 -15.63 0.81 -21.37
CA ASP A 130 -16.08 1.86 -22.28
C ASP A 130 -14.98 2.92 -22.48
N HIS A 131 -14.21 3.21 -21.44
CA HIS A 131 -13.07 4.11 -21.49
C HIS A 131 -11.79 3.48 -20.94
N ILE A 132 -10.69 3.69 -21.66
CA ILE A 132 -9.36 3.20 -21.29
C ILE A 132 -8.43 4.39 -21.08
N VAL A 133 -7.90 4.50 -19.87
CA VAL A 133 -7.00 5.57 -19.48
C VAL A 133 -5.55 5.13 -19.65
N ARG A 134 -4.84 5.76 -20.58
CA ARG A 134 -3.44 5.47 -20.85
C ARG A 134 -2.53 5.95 -19.72
N ARG A 135 -1.43 5.23 -19.50
CA ARG A 135 -0.37 5.71 -18.61
C ARG A 135 0.35 6.87 -19.28
N PRO A 136 0.47 8.05 -18.64
CA PRO A 136 1.09 9.23 -19.26
C PRO A 136 2.54 8.99 -19.72
N SER A 137 3.33 8.24 -18.94
CA SER A 137 4.67 7.83 -19.32
C SER A 137 5.04 6.48 -18.70
N ALA A 138 6.08 5.82 -19.20
CA ALA A 138 6.59 4.56 -18.62
C ALA A 138 7.01 4.69 -17.15
N LEU A 139 7.37 5.90 -16.71
CA LEU A 139 7.85 6.21 -15.37
C LEU A 139 6.79 6.89 -14.49
N THR A 140 5.58 7.15 -15.00
CA THR A 140 4.49 7.71 -14.19
C THR A 140 4.26 6.84 -12.97
N HIS A 141 4.23 7.46 -11.79
CA HIS A 141 3.97 6.74 -10.54
C HIS A 141 2.57 6.10 -10.55
N ALA A 142 2.43 4.96 -9.88
CA ALA A 142 1.15 4.22 -9.85
C ALA A 142 0.00 5.07 -9.30
N VAL A 143 0.24 5.89 -8.27
CA VAL A 143 -0.76 6.83 -7.71
C VAL A 143 -1.25 7.80 -8.78
N ASP A 144 -0.32 8.45 -9.50
CA ASP A 144 -0.67 9.44 -10.53
C ASP A 144 -1.42 8.79 -11.70
N TRP A 145 -1.06 7.55 -12.02
CA TRP A 145 -1.78 6.80 -13.03
C TRP A 145 -3.20 6.42 -12.58
N TYR A 146 -3.39 6.00 -11.32
CA TYR A 146 -4.73 5.76 -10.79
C TYR A 146 -5.56 7.04 -10.77
N LEU A 147 -4.99 8.16 -10.38
CA LEU A 147 -5.67 9.46 -10.38
C LEU A 147 -6.07 9.93 -11.78
N SER A 148 -5.40 9.46 -12.84
CA SER A 148 -5.72 9.88 -14.21
C SER A 148 -7.10 9.40 -14.71
N VAL A 149 -7.81 8.53 -13.96
CA VAL A 149 -9.20 8.17 -14.25
C VAL A 149 -10.19 9.28 -13.86
N LEU A 150 -9.83 10.13 -12.91
CA LEU A 150 -10.72 11.15 -12.32
C LEU A 150 -11.16 12.24 -13.32
N PRO A 151 -10.29 12.79 -14.17
CA PRO A 151 -10.70 13.75 -15.20
C PRO A 151 -11.75 13.21 -16.17
N VAL A 152 -11.74 11.91 -16.48
CA VAL A 152 -12.76 11.26 -17.33
C VAL A 152 -14.14 11.32 -16.67
N LEU A 153 -14.18 11.35 -15.33
CA LEU A 153 -15.38 11.44 -14.51
C LEU A 153 -15.75 12.91 -14.15
N GLY A 154 -15.00 13.89 -14.63
CA GLY A 154 -15.17 15.29 -14.25
C GLY A 154 -14.77 15.60 -12.81
N VAL A 155 -14.04 14.71 -12.15
CA VAL A 155 -13.58 14.89 -10.77
C VAL A 155 -12.21 15.58 -10.77
N PRO A 156 -12.05 16.73 -10.09
CA PRO A 156 -10.79 17.45 -10.03
C PRO A 156 -9.78 16.70 -9.16
N VAL A 157 -8.51 16.72 -9.59
CA VAL A 157 -7.41 16.16 -8.79
C VAL A 157 -6.82 17.25 -7.90
N ASN A 158 -6.79 17.00 -6.60
CA ASN A 158 -6.12 17.83 -5.60
C ASN A 158 -5.51 16.94 -4.51
N TRP A 159 -4.81 17.51 -3.51
CA TRP A 159 -4.09 16.76 -2.50
C TRP A 159 -4.55 17.07 -1.07
N ASP A 160 -5.68 17.72 -0.94
CA ASP A 160 -6.29 18.05 0.33
C ASP A 160 -7.23 16.91 0.78
N PHE A 161 -6.64 15.79 1.19
CA PHE A 161 -7.34 14.63 1.73
C PHE A 161 -6.43 13.76 2.60
N GLN A 162 -7.03 13.01 3.50
CA GLN A 162 -6.35 12.01 4.31
C GLN A 162 -6.46 10.64 3.63
N TRP A 163 -5.34 9.95 3.42
CA TRP A 163 -5.32 8.66 2.72
C TRP A 163 -6.02 7.56 3.48
N LEU A 164 -5.67 7.42 4.76
CA LEU A 164 -6.19 6.39 5.66
C LEU A 164 -6.85 7.09 6.85
N PRO A 165 -8.11 6.76 7.17
CA PRO A 165 -8.82 7.38 8.28
C PRO A 165 -8.16 7.03 9.61
N GLU A 166 -8.36 7.90 10.59
CA GLU A 166 -8.01 7.61 11.97
C GLU A 166 -9.00 6.59 12.54
N ARG A 167 -8.50 5.70 13.39
CA ARG A 167 -9.28 4.66 14.06
C ARG A 167 -9.04 4.74 15.57
N PRO A 168 -9.62 5.73 16.29
CA PRO A 168 -9.29 6.00 17.70
C PRO A 168 -9.47 4.79 18.62
N VAL A 169 -10.51 3.99 18.40
CA VAL A 169 -10.78 2.78 19.20
C VAL A 169 -9.68 1.76 19.02
N LEU A 170 -9.21 1.57 17.78
CA LEU A 170 -8.13 0.65 17.46
C LEU A 170 -6.79 1.17 17.99
N ALA A 171 -6.51 2.45 17.81
CA ALA A 171 -5.30 3.09 18.35
C ALA A 171 -5.21 2.94 19.88
N ALA A 172 -6.32 3.14 20.59
CA ALA A 172 -6.40 2.89 22.02
C ALA A 172 -6.21 1.41 22.38
N SER A 173 -6.69 0.47 21.56
CA SER A 173 -6.46 -0.96 21.74
C SER A 173 -5.00 -1.32 21.60
N VAL A 174 -4.31 -0.82 20.54
CA VAL A 174 -2.88 -1.02 20.33
C VAL A 174 -2.06 -0.51 21.53
N ARG A 175 -2.38 0.68 22.04
CA ARG A 175 -1.71 1.27 23.23
C ARG A 175 -1.92 0.44 24.50
N ARG A 176 -3.07 -0.18 24.67
CA ARG A 176 -3.33 -1.08 25.84
C ARG A 176 -2.60 -2.42 25.73
N GLN A 177 -2.47 -2.92 24.51
CA GLN A 177 -1.89 -4.25 24.27
C GLN A 177 -0.36 -4.23 24.27
N TRP A 178 0.24 -3.11 23.88
CA TRP A 178 1.67 -2.98 23.66
C TRP A 178 2.26 -1.78 24.42
N PRO A 179 3.55 -1.84 24.84
CA PRO A 179 4.21 -0.76 25.58
C PRO A 179 4.60 0.41 24.67
N VAL A 180 3.59 1.05 24.07
CA VAL A 180 3.82 2.08 23.04
C VAL A 180 4.27 3.39 23.65
N ASP A 181 3.72 3.77 24.81
CA ASP A 181 3.91 5.09 25.40
C ASP A 181 5.31 5.27 26.03
N GLY A 182 5.82 6.49 25.98
CA GLY A 182 7.14 6.84 26.54
C GLY A 182 8.34 6.44 25.70
N ALA A 183 8.15 5.91 24.50
CA ALA A 183 9.22 5.50 23.61
C ALA A 183 9.10 6.14 22.21
N ARG A 184 10.25 6.31 21.54
CA ARG A 184 10.34 6.77 20.15
C ARG A 184 10.51 5.56 19.24
N TRP A 185 9.45 5.20 18.54
CA TRP A 185 9.41 3.95 17.78
C TRP A 185 9.92 4.11 16.34
N ILE A 186 10.82 3.20 15.97
CA ILE A 186 11.25 2.98 14.58
C ILE A 186 10.71 1.63 14.13
N VAL A 187 9.98 1.62 13.02
CA VAL A 187 9.49 0.39 12.43
C VAL A 187 10.53 -0.21 11.49
N LEU A 188 10.80 -1.51 11.65
CA LEU A 188 11.64 -2.31 10.76
C LEU A 188 10.75 -3.33 10.02
N GLN A 189 10.75 -3.29 8.68
CA GLN A 189 9.98 -4.20 7.83
C GLN A 189 10.91 -5.04 6.96
N PRO A 190 11.41 -6.19 7.46
CA PRO A 190 12.36 -7.04 6.75
C PRO A 190 11.70 -7.93 5.70
N GLY A 191 10.40 -8.25 5.88
CA GLY A 191 9.66 -9.16 5.02
C GLY A 191 9.24 -8.54 3.70
N THR A 192 9.28 -9.34 2.63
CA THR A 192 8.65 -9.04 1.34
C THR A 192 8.44 -10.33 0.55
N ARG A 193 7.44 -10.36 -0.32
CA ARG A 193 7.05 -11.53 -1.11
C ARG A 193 8.18 -12.06 -2.03
N TRP A 194 9.00 -11.17 -2.59
CA TRP A 194 10.08 -11.56 -3.49
C TRP A 194 11.41 -11.60 -2.74
N ALA A 195 12.09 -12.73 -2.75
CA ALA A 195 13.41 -12.85 -2.15
C ALA A 195 14.42 -11.85 -2.74
N SER A 196 14.28 -11.51 -4.04
CA SER A 196 15.11 -10.52 -4.72
C SER A 196 14.92 -9.07 -4.23
N LYS A 197 13.89 -8.81 -3.41
CA LYS A 197 13.62 -7.50 -2.78
C LYS A 197 14.02 -7.46 -1.30
N ARG A 198 14.60 -8.53 -0.77
CA ARG A 198 14.96 -8.62 0.66
C ARG A 198 16.37 -8.12 0.91
N TRP A 199 16.50 -7.05 1.64
CA TRP A 199 17.76 -6.68 2.26
C TRP A 199 18.14 -7.73 3.31
N PRO A 200 19.43 -8.12 3.44
CA PRO A 200 19.83 -9.17 4.39
C PRO A 200 19.32 -8.91 5.79
N VAL A 201 18.82 -9.93 6.46
CA VAL A 201 18.28 -9.81 7.83
C VAL A 201 19.38 -9.43 8.82
N GLU A 202 20.62 -9.91 8.58
CA GLU A 202 21.79 -9.57 9.36
C GLU A 202 22.14 -8.06 9.27
N ALA A 203 21.81 -7.46 8.12
CA ALA A 203 22.01 -6.02 7.92
C ALA A 203 20.94 -5.21 8.67
N PHE A 204 19.68 -5.68 8.74
CA PHE A 204 18.67 -5.10 9.64
C PHE A 204 19.12 -5.23 11.11
N ALA A 205 19.61 -6.40 11.51
CA ALA A 205 20.13 -6.62 12.87
C ALA A 205 21.32 -5.68 13.18
N GLY A 206 22.23 -5.50 12.22
CA GLY A 206 23.35 -4.58 12.34
C GLY A 206 22.98 -3.09 12.37
N LEU A 207 21.80 -2.72 11.85
CA LEU A 207 21.29 -1.35 11.91
C LEU A 207 20.79 -0.98 13.32
N VAL A 208 20.24 -1.94 14.07
CA VAL A 208 19.66 -1.70 15.41
C VAL A 208 20.65 -1.02 16.36
N PRO A 209 21.88 -1.53 16.61
CA PRO A 209 22.81 -0.89 17.52
C PRO A 209 23.27 0.50 17.01
N LEU A 210 23.35 0.73 15.70
CA LEU A 210 23.70 2.05 15.15
C LEU A 210 22.62 3.09 15.50
N LEU A 211 21.35 2.75 15.30
CA LEU A 211 20.24 3.64 15.65
C LEU A 211 20.12 3.81 17.17
N ALA A 212 20.29 2.74 17.93
CA ALA A 212 20.23 2.77 19.40
C ALA A 212 21.33 3.65 20.02
N SER A 213 22.51 3.70 19.42
CA SER A 213 23.61 4.56 19.87
C SER A 213 23.35 6.05 19.61
N ALA A 214 22.60 6.37 18.55
CA ALA A 214 22.26 7.74 18.20
C ALA A 214 21.23 8.38 19.16
N ASN A 215 20.32 7.56 19.72
CA ASN A 215 19.34 8.02 20.69
C ASN A 215 18.88 6.87 21.61
N SER A 216 19.09 7.04 22.91
CA SER A 216 18.74 6.03 23.92
C SER A 216 17.22 5.80 24.05
N GLY A 217 16.39 6.76 23.62
CA GLY A 217 14.93 6.67 23.62
C GLY A 217 14.35 5.84 22.48
N PHE A 218 15.16 5.45 21.46
CA PHE A 218 14.65 4.64 20.36
C PHE A 218 14.33 3.21 20.80
N ARG A 219 13.20 2.72 20.27
CA ARG A 219 12.73 1.34 20.33
C ARG A 219 12.37 0.90 18.93
N PHE A 220 12.44 -0.40 18.68
CA PHE A 220 12.28 -0.97 17.35
C PHE A 220 11.11 -1.93 17.31
N ALA A 221 10.09 -1.63 16.51
CA ALA A 221 8.98 -2.52 16.24
C ALA A 221 9.25 -3.27 14.93
N ILE A 222 9.37 -4.58 14.99
CA ILE A 222 9.67 -5.42 13.81
C ILE A 222 8.34 -5.94 13.28
N LEU A 223 7.95 -5.50 12.08
CA LEU A 223 6.70 -5.88 11.44
C LEU A 223 6.93 -6.98 10.40
N GLY A 224 5.89 -7.80 10.17
CA GLY A 224 5.90 -8.86 9.17
C GLY A 224 4.71 -9.80 9.34
N GLY A 225 4.49 -10.65 8.33
CA GLY A 225 3.55 -11.75 8.42
C GLY A 225 4.07 -12.92 9.27
N GLU A 226 3.27 -13.97 9.38
CA GLU A 226 3.65 -15.21 10.07
C GLU A 226 4.92 -15.83 9.45
N GLU A 227 5.05 -15.75 8.13
CA GLU A 227 6.19 -16.24 7.36
C GLU A 227 7.48 -15.46 7.63
N ASP A 228 7.40 -14.26 8.21
CA ASP A 228 8.55 -13.41 8.51
C ASP A 228 9.08 -13.60 9.95
N ARG A 229 8.47 -14.45 10.80
CA ARG A 229 8.92 -14.71 12.17
C ARG A 229 10.41 -15.03 12.30
N PRO A 230 11.01 -15.89 11.43
CA PRO A 230 12.44 -16.14 11.51
C PRO A 230 13.30 -14.89 11.31
N LEU A 231 12.81 -13.91 10.50
CA LEU A 231 13.49 -12.64 10.29
C LEU A 231 13.36 -11.75 11.55
N GLY A 232 12.16 -11.69 12.13
CA GLY A 232 11.89 -10.95 13.37
C GLY A 232 12.77 -11.42 14.53
N GLU A 233 12.89 -12.72 14.71
CA GLU A 233 13.74 -13.31 15.76
C GLU A 233 15.23 -12.92 15.63
N VAL A 234 15.77 -12.93 14.40
CA VAL A 234 17.18 -12.55 14.16
C VAL A 234 17.40 -11.08 14.52
N ILE A 235 16.49 -10.20 14.11
CA ILE A 235 16.63 -8.77 14.39
C ILE A 235 16.44 -8.48 15.88
N ALA A 236 15.46 -9.13 16.54
CA ALA A 236 15.17 -8.91 17.95
C ALA A 236 16.34 -9.33 18.86
N ARG A 237 17.13 -10.33 18.46
CA ARG A 237 18.35 -10.74 19.19
C ARG A 237 19.46 -9.69 19.17
N ALA A 238 19.45 -8.71 18.25
CA ALA A 238 20.47 -7.67 18.21
C ALA A 238 20.39 -6.72 19.42
N ASP A 239 19.21 -6.45 19.94
CA ASP A 239 18.96 -5.72 21.19
C ASP A 239 17.60 -6.12 21.78
N PRO A 240 17.53 -7.22 22.59
CA PRO A 240 16.27 -7.72 23.13
C PRO A 240 15.54 -6.74 24.06
N ALA A 241 16.27 -5.78 24.64
CA ALA A 241 15.68 -4.77 25.53
C ALA A 241 14.95 -3.65 24.77
N ARG A 242 15.31 -3.43 23.50
CA ARG A 242 14.77 -2.34 22.67
C ARG A 242 13.93 -2.81 21.49
N CYS A 243 14.05 -4.08 21.10
CA CYS A 243 13.31 -4.65 19.99
C CYS A 243 12.03 -5.33 20.47
N LEU A 244 10.93 -5.02 19.80
CA LEU A 244 9.63 -5.68 19.96
C LEU A 244 9.31 -6.43 18.67
N ASP A 245 9.36 -7.74 18.71
CA ASP A 245 8.98 -8.58 17.57
C ASP A 245 7.46 -8.72 17.49
N LEU A 246 6.88 -8.16 16.45
CA LEU A 246 5.45 -8.16 16.13
C LEU A 246 5.12 -9.00 14.88
N THR A 247 6.08 -9.76 14.36
CA THR A 247 5.87 -10.61 13.18
C THR A 247 4.79 -11.66 13.43
N GLY A 248 3.79 -11.72 12.55
CA GLY A 248 2.64 -12.61 12.67
C GLY A 248 1.70 -12.32 13.85
N ARG A 249 1.81 -11.15 14.49
CA ARG A 249 1.04 -10.82 15.72
C ARG A 249 0.05 -9.70 15.53
N LEU A 250 0.07 -9.04 14.39
CA LEU A 250 -0.78 -7.87 14.09
C LEU A 250 -1.77 -8.18 12.97
N SER A 251 -2.98 -7.72 13.12
CA SER A 251 -3.91 -7.55 12.01
C SER A 251 -3.46 -6.38 11.11
N LEU A 252 -4.00 -6.31 9.87
CA LEU A 252 -3.69 -5.20 8.96
C LEU A 252 -4.02 -3.82 9.56
N PRO A 253 -5.17 -3.60 10.19
CA PRO A 253 -5.45 -2.32 10.84
C PRO A 253 -4.49 -1.98 11.99
N GLU A 254 -4.08 -2.95 12.81
CA GLU A 254 -3.09 -2.74 13.88
C GLU A 254 -1.72 -2.39 13.33
N MET A 255 -1.30 -3.02 12.23
CA MET A 255 -0.07 -2.66 11.51
C MET A 255 -0.11 -1.20 11.04
N VAL A 256 -1.25 -0.72 10.51
CA VAL A 256 -1.42 0.69 10.12
C VAL A 256 -1.21 1.61 11.31
N GLU A 257 -1.79 1.28 12.47
CA GLU A 257 -1.63 2.10 13.69
C GLU A 257 -0.19 2.08 14.23
N TRP A 258 0.50 0.94 14.18
CA TRP A 258 1.92 0.87 14.53
C TRP A 258 2.79 1.75 13.64
N ILE A 259 2.53 1.77 12.33
CA ILE A 259 3.23 2.65 11.39
C ILE A 259 2.90 4.12 11.68
N ARG A 260 1.64 4.45 12.00
CA ARG A 260 1.19 5.80 12.38
C ARG A 260 1.89 6.32 13.66
N LEU A 261 2.14 5.44 14.62
CA LEU A 261 2.80 5.76 15.88
C LEU A 261 4.32 5.91 15.75
N SER A 262 4.92 5.43 14.66
CA SER A 262 6.37 5.44 14.48
C SER A 262 6.89 6.77 13.91
N GLU A 263 8.11 7.13 14.32
CA GLU A 263 8.80 8.30 13.80
C GLU A 263 9.51 8.05 12.48
N LEU A 264 9.83 6.80 12.21
CA LEU A 264 10.53 6.36 11.01
C LEU A 264 10.17 4.91 10.70
N MET A 265 10.12 4.60 9.42
CA MET A 265 10.08 3.23 8.93
C MET A 265 11.28 2.93 8.05
N VAL A 266 12.02 1.85 8.33
CA VAL A 266 13.02 1.26 7.42
C VAL A 266 12.41 0.02 6.79
N SER A 267 12.28 0.00 5.48
CA SER A 267 11.51 -1.03 4.78
C SER A 267 12.13 -1.46 3.47
N ASN A 268 12.00 -2.72 3.14
CA ASN A 268 12.12 -3.18 1.76
C ASN A 268 10.96 -2.65 0.91
N ASP A 269 11.04 -2.78 -0.43
CA ASP A 269 9.94 -2.52 -1.37
C ASP A 269 8.79 -3.52 -1.13
N THR A 270 7.81 -3.12 -0.31
CA THR A 270 6.68 -3.95 0.12
C THR A 270 5.45 -3.11 0.50
N GLY A 271 4.30 -3.77 0.70
CA GLY A 271 3.02 -3.11 0.99
C GLY A 271 3.04 -2.12 2.18
N PRO A 272 3.58 -2.49 3.34
CA PRO A 272 3.68 -1.59 4.50
C PRO A 272 4.44 -0.29 4.25
N MET A 273 5.44 -0.28 3.37
CA MET A 273 6.14 0.95 2.93
C MET A 273 5.15 1.97 2.34
N HIS A 274 4.19 1.50 1.53
CA HIS A 274 3.16 2.38 0.95
C HIS A 274 2.18 2.89 1.99
N VAL A 275 1.90 2.09 3.02
CA VAL A 275 1.11 2.53 4.19
C VAL A 275 1.83 3.68 4.89
N ALA A 276 3.14 3.54 5.16
CA ALA A 276 3.92 4.60 5.79
C ALA A 276 3.92 5.89 4.96
N ALA A 277 4.13 5.77 3.64
CA ALA A 277 4.08 6.93 2.74
C ALA A 277 2.69 7.61 2.74
N ALA A 278 1.61 6.83 2.76
CA ALA A 278 0.24 7.32 2.82
C ALA A 278 -0.10 8.01 4.16
N LEU A 279 0.52 7.58 5.25
CA LEU A 279 0.36 8.18 6.57
C LEU A 279 1.24 9.42 6.78
N GLY A 280 2.16 9.70 5.85
CA GLY A 280 3.18 10.74 6.04
C GLY A 280 4.31 10.33 7.00
N THR A 281 4.30 9.08 7.48
CA THR A 281 5.40 8.55 8.29
C THR A 281 6.69 8.57 7.48
N PRO A 282 7.79 9.12 7.99
CA PRO A 282 9.09 9.12 7.32
C PRO A 282 9.53 7.71 6.94
N VAL A 283 10.00 7.50 5.68
CA VAL A 283 10.45 6.20 5.19
C VAL A 283 11.89 6.26 4.69
N VAL A 284 12.69 5.28 5.06
CA VAL A 284 13.91 4.88 4.33
C VAL A 284 13.60 3.58 3.63
N ALA A 285 13.50 3.61 2.30
CA ALA A 285 13.10 2.48 1.49
C ALA A 285 14.28 1.86 0.74
N LEU A 286 14.39 0.52 0.80
CA LEU A 286 15.48 -0.25 0.21
C LEU A 286 14.99 -0.91 -1.07
N PHE A 287 15.55 -0.48 -2.20
CA PHE A 287 15.17 -0.93 -3.52
C PHE A 287 16.30 -1.71 -4.20
N GLY A 288 15.95 -2.84 -4.78
CA GLY A 288 16.83 -3.65 -5.60
C GLY A 288 16.33 -3.71 -7.05
N PRO A 289 15.54 -4.76 -7.41
CA PRO A 289 15.18 -5.06 -8.80
C PRO A 289 14.12 -4.15 -9.41
N THR A 290 13.46 -3.31 -8.63
CA THR A 290 12.28 -2.53 -9.04
C THR A 290 12.60 -1.06 -9.26
N GLU A 291 11.73 -0.36 -10.01
CA GLU A 291 11.87 1.06 -10.36
C GLU A 291 11.12 1.93 -9.35
N PRO A 292 11.81 2.66 -8.45
CA PRO A 292 11.15 3.43 -7.40
C PRO A 292 10.31 4.59 -7.93
N ARG A 293 10.64 5.18 -9.08
CA ARG A 293 9.82 6.24 -9.69
C ARG A 293 8.42 5.75 -10.03
N ARG A 294 8.25 4.46 -10.30
CA ARG A 294 6.95 3.85 -10.62
C ARG A 294 6.15 3.42 -9.41
N THR A 295 6.83 2.93 -8.39
CA THR A 295 6.19 2.24 -7.24
C THR A 295 6.91 2.49 -5.92
N GLY A 296 7.70 3.54 -5.80
CA GLY A 296 8.35 3.90 -4.53
C GLY A 296 7.38 4.50 -3.50
N PRO A 297 7.88 4.90 -2.33
CA PRO A 297 7.08 5.61 -1.35
C PRO A 297 6.66 6.97 -1.92
N TYR A 298 5.36 7.15 -2.15
CA TYR A 298 4.84 8.33 -2.82
C TYR A 298 5.23 9.62 -2.09
N ARG A 299 5.78 10.60 -2.82
CA ARG A 299 6.31 11.87 -2.28
C ARG A 299 7.48 11.73 -1.29
N GLN A 300 8.12 10.56 -1.25
CA GLN A 300 9.29 10.31 -0.39
C GLN A 300 10.42 9.61 -1.18
N LEU A 301 10.51 9.81 -2.49
CA LEU A 301 11.49 9.14 -3.36
C LEU A 301 12.95 9.52 -3.04
N ASP A 302 13.19 10.71 -2.51
CA ASP A 302 14.54 11.19 -2.14
C ASP A 302 15.19 10.36 -1.01
N HIS A 303 14.41 9.51 -0.36
CA HIS A 303 14.86 8.64 0.74
C HIS A 303 14.87 7.16 0.35
N VAL A 304 14.87 6.90 -0.95
CA VAL A 304 15.06 5.55 -1.49
C VAL A 304 16.54 5.27 -1.68
N LEU A 305 17.02 4.19 -1.08
CA LEU A 305 18.36 3.66 -1.31
C LEU A 305 18.29 2.58 -2.40
N GLN A 306 18.88 2.86 -3.54
CA GLN A 306 19.04 1.94 -4.65
C GLN A 306 20.42 2.09 -5.27
N LEU A 307 21.13 0.99 -5.45
CA LEU A 307 22.44 0.99 -6.08
C LEU A 307 22.31 1.04 -7.60
N ASN A 308 23.15 1.84 -8.22
CA ASN A 308 23.24 1.92 -9.67
C ASN A 308 24.12 0.76 -10.21
N LEU A 309 23.51 -0.39 -10.46
CA LEU A 309 24.15 -1.54 -11.08
C LEU A 309 23.65 -1.70 -12.53
N PRO A 310 24.44 -2.30 -13.43
CA PRO A 310 24.04 -2.46 -14.83
C PRO A 310 22.72 -3.23 -15.05
N CYS A 311 22.33 -4.06 -14.08
CA CYS A 311 21.08 -4.82 -14.12
C CYS A 311 19.90 -4.14 -13.41
N VAL A 312 20.08 -2.99 -12.77
CA VAL A 312 19.02 -2.32 -11.98
C VAL A 312 18.39 -1.18 -12.79
N PRO A 313 17.04 -1.14 -12.88
CA PRO A 313 16.04 -2.10 -12.39
C PRO A 313 15.83 -3.29 -13.35
N CYS A 314 15.95 -4.51 -12.85
CA CYS A 314 15.78 -5.70 -13.69
C CYS A 314 14.34 -6.26 -13.71
N LEU A 315 13.51 -5.90 -12.74
CA LEU A 315 12.12 -6.34 -12.55
C LEU A 315 11.95 -7.88 -12.40
N HIS A 316 13.02 -8.60 -12.04
CA HIS A 316 13.02 -10.06 -11.94
C HIS A 316 12.80 -10.53 -10.50
N ARG A 317 11.98 -11.58 -10.34
CA ARG A 317 11.79 -12.26 -9.05
C ARG A 317 12.98 -13.12 -8.64
N ARG A 318 13.74 -13.60 -9.61
CA ARG A 318 14.98 -14.40 -9.42
C ARG A 318 16.15 -13.59 -9.93
N CYS A 319 17.22 -13.54 -9.14
CA CYS A 319 18.43 -12.84 -9.51
C CYS A 319 19.27 -13.70 -10.46
N ALA A 320 19.66 -13.12 -11.60
CA ALA A 320 20.57 -13.72 -12.57
C ALA A 320 21.92 -12.97 -12.66
N TYR A 321 22.17 -12.00 -11.76
CA TYR A 321 23.43 -11.26 -11.74
C TYR A 321 24.57 -12.14 -11.21
N SER A 322 25.81 -11.90 -11.67
CA SER A 322 26.99 -12.68 -11.30
C SER A 322 27.25 -12.76 -9.79
N LYS A 323 26.94 -11.68 -9.09
CA LYS A 323 26.89 -11.64 -7.62
C LYS A 323 25.42 -11.56 -7.16
N PRO A 324 24.81 -12.67 -6.76
CA PRO A 324 23.38 -12.71 -6.45
C PRO A 324 22.97 -11.68 -5.42
N PHE A 325 21.91 -10.89 -5.76
CA PHE A 325 21.31 -9.85 -4.89
C PHE A 325 22.28 -8.71 -4.48
N GLU A 326 23.35 -8.47 -5.23
CA GLU A 326 24.32 -7.38 -4.98
C GLU A 326 23.62 -6.04 -4.78
N CYS A 327 22.55 -5.76 -5.56
CA CYS A 327 21.77 -4.53 -5.49
C CYS A 327 21.19 -4.21 -4.10
N LEU A 328 21.06 -5.23 -3.23
CA LEU A 328 20.63 -5.06 -1.85
C LEU A 328 21.75 -5.41 -0.86
N ARG A 329 22.52 -6.46 -1.12
CA ARG A 329 23.59 -6.89 -0.21
C ARG A 329 24.67 -5.85 -0.01
N ALA A 330 24.97 -5.04 -1.02
CA ALA A 330 25.98 -4.01 -0.93
C ALA A 330 25.46 -2.69 -0.32
N ILE A 331 24.18 -2.57 -0.01
CA ILE A 331 23.67 -1.49 0.85
C ILE A 331 24.07 -1.82 2.28
N THR A 332 24.96 -1.01 2.86
CA THR A 332 25.48 -1.25 4.20
C THR A 332 24.55 -0.71 5.29
N PRO A 333 24.55 -1.29 6.51
CA PRO A 333 23.83 -0.71 7.66
C PRO A 333 24.20 0.73 7.94
N ALA A 334 25.45 1.12 7.73
CA ALA A 334 25.92 2.50 7.90
C ALA A 334 25.23 3.47 6.90
N ALA A 335 25.12 3.09 5.64
CA ALA A 335 24.43 3.91 4.64
C ALA A 335 22.93 4.08 4.97
N VAL A 336 22.28 3.03 5.47
CA VAL A 336 20.86 3.09 5.92
C VAL A 336 20.75 3.96 7.18
N PHE A 337 21.68 3.85 8.09
CA PHE A 337 21.75 4.68 9.30
C PHE A 337 21.87 6.18 8.96
N GLU A 338 22.78 6.55 8.05
CA GLU A 338 22.92 7.94 7.60
C GLU A 338 21.63 8.47 6.94
N ALA A 339 20.96 7.64 6.13
CA ALA A 339 19.67 8.01 5.55
C ALA A 339 18.59 8.20 6.62
N ALA A 340 18.56 7.32 7.63
CA ALA A 340 17.65 7.41 8.77
C ALA A 340 17.90 8.68 9.59
N GLN A 341 19.15 9.03 9.88
CA GLN A 341 19.51 10.25 10.60
C GLN A 341 19.04 11.51 9.85
N ARG A 342 19.27 11.58 8.53
CA ARG A 342 18.78 12.70 7.71
C ARG A 342 17.26 12.84 7.79
N ARG A 343 16.56 11.74 7.92
CA ARG A 343 15.10 11.69 7.95
C ARG A 343 14.51 12.02 9.32
N LEU A 344 15.25 11.71 10.39
CA LEU A 344 14.90 11.99 11.78
C LEU A 344 15.34 13.39 12.23
N ALA A 345 16.24 14.02 11.50
CA ALA A 345 16.65 15.40 11.78
C ALA A 345 15.41 16.32 11.67
N PRO A 346 15.22 17.27 12.61
CA PRO A 346 14.18 18.27 12.48
C PRO A 346 14.34 18.95 11.11
N THR A 347 13.33 18.88 10.27
CA THR A 347 13.28 19.72 9.07
C THR A 347 13.33 21.15 9.57
N ALA A 348 14.46 21.85 9.32
CA ALA A 348 14.51 23.29 9.45
C ALA A 348 13.29 23.81 8.68
N SER A 349 12.35 24.40 9.38
CA SER A 349 11.03 24.80 8.90
C SER A 349 11.13 25.42 7.50
N ALA A 350 10.82 24.64 6.48
CA ALA A 350 10.42 25.18 5.22
C ALA A 350 9.05 25.82 5.44
N GLY A 351 9.07 27.07 5.87
CA GLY A 351 7.94 27.95 5.75
C GLY A 351 7.60 28.07 4.28
N LEU A 352 6.58 27.37 3.89
CA LEU A 352 5.73 27.68 2.72
C LEU A 352 4.52 26.77 2.84
N ARG A 353 3.48 27.37 3.38
CA ARG A 353 2.12 26.85 3.38
C ARG A 353 1.56 26.80 1.97
#